data_7a543e49597bc0442fb4523141a43dd4
#
_entry.id   7a543e49597bc0442fb4523141a43dd4
#
_cell.length_a   1.000
_cell.length_b   1.000
_cell.length_c   1.000
_cell.angle_alpha   90.00
_cell.angle_beta   90.00
_cell.angle_gamma   90.00
#
_symmetry.space_group_name_H-M   'P 1'
#
loop_
_entity.id
_entity.type
_entity.pdbx_description
1 polymer ?
#
loop_
_entity_poly.entity_id
_entity_poly.type
_entity_poly.pdbx_seq_one_letter_code
_entity_poly.pdbx_strand_id
1 'polypeptide(L)'
;MSFLRPPGALPESAFLKTCIHCGQCAAACPYGSIRMLEAFGPERHTPEIRPSEIPCWLCMKCPPACPSGALRPVAAMKEANMGRAVIFKERCLNGIESGTMCMTCYDRCPLRGEGMVLDMGYVPAVGESCVGCGMCEYVCPKNAVAVVPDVQKKGGKA
;
A
#
# COMPACT_ATOMS: atom_id res chain seq x y z
N MET A 1 2.18 16.67 -0.92
CA MET A 1 2.40 15.29 -1.41
C MET A 1 1.83 14.29 -0.43
N SER A 2 1.28 13.21 -0.95
CA SER A 2 0.79 12.13 -0.11
C SER A 2 1.77 10.97 -0.17
N PHE A 3 2.16 10.46 0.99
CA PHE A 3 3.07 9.33 1.12
C PHE A 3 2.30 8.07 1.52
N LEU A 4 2.70 6.93 0.98
CA LEU A 4 2.14 5.65 1.39
C LEU A 4 2.72 5.27 2.76
N ARG A 5 1.88 5.30 3.77
CA ARG A 5 2.28 5.01 5.16
C ARG A 5 2.22 3.50 5.45
N PRO A 6 3.00 3.02 6.41
CA PRO A 6 2.91 1.63 6.86
C PRO A 6 1.51 1.25 7.37
N PRO A 7 1.19 -0.06 7.46
CA PRO A 7 -0.08 -0.53 8.00
C PRO A 7 -0.40 0.07 9.37
N GLY A 8 -1.66 0.39 9.59
CA GLY A 8 -2.15 0.92 10.85
C GLY A 8 -1.87 2.40 11.09
N ALA A 9 -1.29 3.12 10.13
CA ALA A 9 -1.02 4.53 10.26
C ALA A 9 -2.30 5.36 10.53
N LEU A 10 -2.18 6.29 11.46
CA LEU A 10 -3.21 7.30 11.70
C LEU A 10 -3.44 8.15 10.44
N PRO A 11 -4.57 8.86 10.32
CA PRO A 11 -4.74 9.88 9.29
C PRO A 11 -3.56 10.85 9.27
N GLU A 12 -3.12 11.30 8.10
CA GLU A 12 -1.83 11.98 7.91
C GLU A 12 -1.56 13.11 8.89
N SER A 13 -2.54 13.98 9.15
CA SER A 13 -2.38 15.09 10.09
C SER A 13 -2.14 14.64 11.53
N ALA A 14 -2.80 13.57 11.98
CA ALA A 14 -2.61 12.96 13.28
C ALA A 14 -1.30 12.17 13.33
N PHE A 15 -0.98 11.47 12.24
CA PHE A 15 0.25 10.71 12.09
C PHE A 15 1.49 11.61 12.27
N LEU A 16 1.54 12.74 11.58
CA LEU A 16 2.67 13.69 11.66
C LEU A 16 2.85 14.30 13.05
N LYS A 17 1.76 14.46 13.80
CA LYS A 17 1.81 14.95 15.19
C LYS A 17 2.24 13.87 16.20
N THR A 18 1.99 12.61 15.89
CA THR A 18 2.20 11.49 16.80
C THR A 18 3.51 10.76 16.54
N CYS A 19 3.99 10.76 15.30
CA CYS A 19 5.24 10.10 14.92
C CYS A 19 6.44 10.83 15.57
N ILE A 20 7.23 10.08 16.33
CA ILE A 20 8.44 10.60 17.00
C ILE A 20 9.73 10.33 16.21
N HIS A 21 9.61 9.93 14.96
CA HIS A 21 10.73 9.72 14.02
C HIS A 21 11.78 8.69 14.50
N CYS A 22 11.39 7.73 15.33
CA CYS A 22 12.33 6.81 15.99
C CYS A 22 12.86 5.69 15.10
N GLY A 23 12.25 5.43 13.92
CA GLY A 23 12.68 4.40 12.98
C GLY A 23 12.38 2.95 13.40
N GLN A 24 11.70 2.70 14.52
CA GLN A 24 11.42 1.34 15.01
C GLN A 24 10.57 0.53 14.04
N CYS A 25 9.62 1.15 13.35
CA CYS A 25 8.81 0.49 12.32
C CYS A 25 9.65 0.00 11.13
N ALA A 26 10.63 0.80 10.71
CA ALA A 26 11.55 0.42 9.65
C ALA A 26 12.47 -0.74 10.09
N ALA A 27 12.98 -0.68 11.31
CA ALA A 27 13.80 -1.74 11.89
C ALA A 27 13.03 -3.05 12.08
N ALA A 28 11.74 -2.99 12.40
CA ALA A 28 10.88 -4.14 12.58
C ALA A 28 10.45 -4.81 11.27
N CYS A 29 10.58 -4.13 10.12
CA CYS A 29 10.20 -4.68 8.83
C CYS A 29 11.24 -5.69 8.32
N PRO A 30 10.92 -7.01 8.27
CA PRO A 30 11.90 -8.01 7.84
C PRO A 30 12.22 -7.96 6.35
N TYR A 31 11.40 -7.25 5.57
CA TYR A 31 11.54 -7.13 4.12
C TYR A 31 12.19 -5.83 3.68
N GLY A 32 12.46 -4.90 4.59
CA GLY A 32 13.00 -3.58 4.26
C GLY A 32 12.05 -2.69 3.46
N SER A 33 10.74 -2.93 3.56
CA SER A 33 9.73 -2.20 2.80
C SER A 33 9.52 -0.76 3.31
N ILE A 34 9.90 -0.48 4.55
CA ILE A 34 9.72 0.83 5.18
C ILE A 34 11.03 1.61 5.11
N ARG A 35 10.95 2.80 4.54
CA ARG A 35 12.05 3.76 4.47
C ARG A 35 11.73 4.97 5.32
N MET A 36 12.74 5.59 5.89
CA MET A 36 12.60 6.90 6.52
C MET A 36 12.79 7.99 5.48
N LEU A 37 11.81 8.88 5.37
CA LEU A 37 11.74 9.90 4.33
C LEU A 37 12.88 10.92 4.46
N GLU A 38 13.63 11.11 3.40
CA GLU A 38 14.60 12.19 3.26
C GLU A 38 13.94 13.38 2.55
N ALA A 39 13.12 14.13 3.29
CA ALA A 39 12.38 15.28 2.80
C ALA A 39 12.63 16.50 3.68
N PHE A 40 12.19 17.66 3.23
CA PHE A 40 12.14 18.87 4.07
C PHE A 40 10.72 19.02 4.65
N GLY A 41 10.62 19.61 5.83
CA GLY A 41 9.33 19.87 6.46
C GLY A 41 8.89 18.82 7.49
N PRO A 42 7.60 18.79 7.82
CA PRO A 42 7.08 17.94 8.89
C PRO A 42 7.11 16.44 8.56
N GLU A 43 7.23 16.07 7.29
CA GLU A 43 7.33 14.69 6.83
C GLU A 43 8.74 14.10 6.97
N ARG A 44 9.74 14.94 7.24
CA ARG A 44 11.14 14.52 7.36
C ARG A 44 11.30 13.42 8.40
N HIS A 45 12.04 12.38 8.03
CA HIS A 45 12.28 11.19 8.87
C HIS A 45 11.01 10.46 9.34
N THR A 46 9.93 10.58 8.59
CA THR A 46 8.74 9.74 8.77
C THR A 46 8.80 8.52 7.88
N PRO A 47 8.19 7.38 8.29
CA PRO A 47 8.21 6.16 7.48
C PRO A 47 7.31 6.25 6.25
N GLU A 48 7.81 5.78 5.12
CA GLU A 48 7.05 5.58 3.88
C GLU A 48 7.31 4.20 3.28
N ILE A 49 6.42 3.76 2.43
CA ILE A 49 6.59 2.59 1.57
C ILE A 49 6.56 3.06 0.12
N ARG A 50 7.49 2.55 -0.69
CA ARG A 50 7.52 2.73 -2.14
C ARG A 50 7.30 1.39 -2.82
N PRO A 51 6.08 1.08 -3.21
CA PRO A 51 5.75 -0.25 -3.73
C PRO A 51 6.52 -0.65 -4.98
N SER A 52 6.85 0.32 -5.85
CA SER A 52 7.66 0.08 -7.03
C SER A 52 9.07 -0.43 -6.73
N GLU A 53 9.60 -0.14 -5.54
CA GLU A 53 10.90 -0.62 -5.09
C GLU A 53 10.76 -1.89 -4.25
N ILE A 54 10.05 -1.82 -3.13
CA ILE A 54 9.78 -2.96 -2.23
C ILE A 54 8.36 -2.83 -1.68
N PRO A 55 7.43 -3.71 -2.05
CA PRO A 55 6.05 -3.66 -1.60
C PRO A 55 5.90 -4.09 -0.14
N CYS A 56 4.76 -3.81 0.47
CA CYS A 56 4.42 -4.32 1.79
C CYS A 56 3.93 -5.76 1.72
N TRP A 57 4.54 -6.64 2.51
CA TRP A 57 4.18 -8.06 2.59
C TRP A 57 3.07 -8.36 3.60
N LEU A 58 2.45 -7.34 4.18
CA LEU A 58 1.36 -7.46 5.15
C LEU A 58 1.67 -8.37 6.36
N CYS A 59 2.92 -8.38 6.81
CA CYS A 59 3.33 -9.18 7.97
C CYS A 59 2.90 -8.59 9.32
N MET A 60 2.42 -7.36 9.36
CA MET A 60 1.92 -6.63 10.53
C MET A 60 2.89 -6.51 11.71
N LYS A 61 4.20 -6.55 11.45
CA LYS A 61 5.22 -6.41 12.51
C LYS A 61 5.51 -4.96 12.89
N CYS A 62 5.25 -4.02 11.98
CA CYS A 62 5.55 -2.60 12.22
C CYS A 62 4.58 -1.90 13.20
N PRO A 63 3.24 -2.15 13.20
CA PRO A 63 2.35 -1.47 14.14
C PRO A 63 2.69 -1.72 15.61
N PRO A 64 2.90 -2.95 16.09
CA PRO A 64 3.25 -3.18 17.48
C PRO A 64 4.65 -2.64 17.87
N ALA A 65 5.52 -2.41 16.90
CA ALA A 65 6.84 -1.82 17.15
C ALA A 65 6.80 -0.29 17.33
N CYS A 66 5.69 0.36 17.04
CA CYS A 66 5.54 1.81 17.15
C CYS A 66 5.27 2.23 18.60
N PRO A 67 6.23 2.90 19.28
CA PRO A 67 6.04 3.27 20.69
C PRO A 67 5.14 4.47 20.89
N SER A 68 4.97 5.33 19.87
CA SER A 68 4.16 6.53 19.97
C SER A 68 2.69 6.33 19.65
N GLY A 69 2.31 5.19 19.04
CA GLY A 69 0.97 4.91 18.58
C GLY A 69 0.61 5.59 17.25
N ALA A 70 1.59 6.13 16.53
CA ALA A 70 1.38 6.64 15.17
C ALA A 70 0.95 5.54 14.19
N LEU A 71 1.42 4.31 14.45
CA LEU A 71 0.91 3.10 13.84
C LEU A 71 0.10 2.32 14.89
N ARG A 72 -1.16 2.09 14.62
CA ARG A 72 -2.04 1.31 15.51
C ARG A 72 -2.01 -0.16 15.17
N PRO A 73 -2.18 -1.07 16.14
CA PRO A 73 -2.29 -2.50 15.87
C PRO A 73 -3.38 -2.80 14.83
N VAL A 74 -3.06 -3.74 13.92
CA VAL A 74 -3.94 -4.20 12.85
C VAL A 74 -4.23 -5.68 13.09
N ALA A 75 -5.48 -6.04 13.28
CA ALA A 75 -5.89 -7.41 13.59
C ALA A 75 -5.88 -8.33 12.36
N ALA A 76 -6.21 -7.80 11.19
CA ALA A 76 -6.28 -8.55 9.94
C ALA A 76 -5.66 -7.79 8.77
N MET A 77 -5.13 -8.50 7.78
CA MET A 77 -4.54 -7.90 6.57
C MET A 77 -5.50 -6.94 5.85
N LYS A 78 -6.79 -7.23 5.86
CA LYS A 78 -7.85 -6.39 5.27
C LYS A 78 -7.99 -5.02 5.94
N GLU A 79 -7.48 -4.86 7.14
CA GLU A 79 -7.56 -3.61 7.92
C GLU A 79 -6.30 -2.77 7.79
N ALA A 80 -5.34 -3.18 6.99
CA ALA A 80 -4.07 -2.47 6.82
C ALA A 80 -4.23 -1.06 6.25
N ASN A 81 -5.20 -0.84 5.39
CA ASN A 81 -5.68 0.48 4.96
C ASN A 81 -4.57 1.50 4.62
N MET A 82 -3.57 1.09 3.85
CA MET A 82 -2.47 1.98 3.46
C MET A 82 -2.84 2.88 2.29
N GLY A 83 -3.59 2.33 1.34
CA GLY A 83 -3.98 3.01 0.12
C GLY A 83 -4.82 2.11 -0.77
N ARG A 84 -4.85 2.43 -2.05
CA ARG A 84 -5.60 1.67 -3.05
C ARG A 84 -4.82 1.59 -4.35
N ALA A 85 -4.80 0.44 -4.98
CA ALA A 85 -4.23 0.26 -6.30
C ALA A 85 -5.13 0.90 -7.37
N VAL A 86 -4.49 1.42 -8.42
CA VAL A 86 -5.14 1.93 -9.63
C VAL A 86 -4.50 1.23 -10.82
N ILE A 87 -5.30 0.68 -11.72
CA ILE A 87 -4.85 0.05 -12.96
C ILE A 87 -5.05 1.02 -14.12
N PHE A 88 -3.96 1.35 -14.81
CA PHE A 88 -3.98 2.16 -16.02
C PHE A 88 -4.23 1.26 -17.23
N LYS A 89 -5.45 1.25 -17.72
CA LYS A 89 -5.87 0.38 -18.84
C LYS A 89 -5.06 0.60 -20.12
N GLU A 90 -4.62 1.82 -20.35
CA GLU A 90 -3.78 2.22 -21.48
C GLU A 90 -2.37 1.63 -21.46
N ARG A 91 -1.93 1.09 -20.33
CA ARG A 91 -0.63 0.42 -20.17
C ARG A 91 -0.76 -1.08 -19.90
N CYS A 92 -1.94 -1.50 -19.42
CA CYS A 92 -2.19 -2.89 -19.07
C CYS A 92 -2.24 -3.77 -20.33
N LEU A 93 -1.56 -4.92 -20.31
CA LEU A 93 -1.57 -5.86 -21.43
C LEU A 93 -2.99 -6.27 -21.83
N ASN A 94 -3.88 -6.45 -20.87
CA ASN A 94 -5.30 -6.74 -21.14
C ASN A 94 -6.05 -5.59 -21.82
N GLY A 95 -5.53 -4.37 -21.73
CA GLY A 95 -6.14 -3.19 -22.35
C GLY A 95 -5.52 -2.79 -23.69
N ILE A 96 -4.23 -3.11 -23.90
CA ILE A 96 -3.47 -2.67 -25.08
C ILE A 96 -3.49 -3.73 -26.19
N GLU A 97 -3.38 -5.00 -25.82
CA GLU A 97 -3.23 -6.10 -26.77
C GLU A 97 -4.45 -7.01 -26.77
N SER A 98 -5.17 -6.97 -27.87
CA SER A 98 -6.32 -7.85 -28.09
C SER A 98 -5.85 -9.33 -28.02
N GLY A 99 -6.47 -10.11 -27.13
CA GLY A 99 -6.18 -11.52 -26.95
C GLY A 99 -5.05 -11.86 -25.98
N THR A 100 -4.40 -10.86 -25.38
CA THR A 100 -3.42 -11.10 -24.31
C THR A 100 -4.11 -11.18 -22.97
N MET A 101 -3.90 -12.29 -22.27
CA MET A 101 -4.40 -12.50 -20.90
C MET A 101 -3.22 -12.40 -19.92
N CYS A 102 -3.21 -11.33 -19.14
CA CYS A 102 -2.23 -11.13 -18.06
C CYS A 102 -2.97 -11.10 -16.72
N MET A 103 -2.61 -12.01 -15.82
CA MET A 103 -3.22 -12.13 -14.49
C MET A 103 -2.19 -11.92 -13.37
N THR A 104 -1.00 -11.41 -13.66
CA THR A 104 0.11 -11.32 -12.71
C THR A 104 -0.25 -10.56 -11.43
N CYS A 105 -0.94 -9.43 -11.55
CA CYS A 105 -1.35 -8.64 -10.39
C CYS A 105 -2.42 -9.35 -9.55
N TYR A 106 -3.28 -10.14 -10.18
CA TYR A 106 -4.27 -10.96 -9.47
C TYR A 106 -3.61 -12.13 -8.74
N ASP A 107 -2.73 -12.87 -9.43
CA ASP A 107 -2.08 -14.06 -8.88
C ASP A 107 -1.17 -13.74 -7.68
N ARG A 108 -0.56 -12.56 -7.69
CA ARG A 108 0.35 -12.11 -6.62
C ARG A 108 -0.32 -11.32 -5.51
N CYS A 109 -1.60 -11.01 -5.64
CA CYS A 109 -2.32 -10.26 -4.61
C CYS A 109 -2.47 -11.10 -3.32
N PRO A 110 -2.02 -10.59 -2.15
CA PRO A 110 -2.22 -11.28 -0.88
C PRO A 110 -3.70 -11.44 -0.51
N LEU A 111 -4.55 -10.56 -1.03
CA LEU A 111 -6.01 -10.59 -0.87
C LEU A 111 -6.70 -10.94 -2.20
N ARG A 112 -6.18 -11.96 -2.86
CA ARG A 112 -6.71 -12.44 -4.14
C ARG A 112 -8.18 -12.84 -4.01
N GLY A 113 -8.99 -12.37 -4.95
CA GLY A 113 -10.43 -12.58 -4.95
C GLY A 113 -11.23 -11.51 -4.19
N GLU A 114 -10.58 -10.67 -3.40
CA GLU A 114 -11.22 -9.59 -2.63
C GLU A 114 -10.54 -8.24 -2.87
N GLY A 115 -9.24 -8.17 -2.71
CA GLY A 115 -8.43 -6.97 -2.96
C GLY A 115 -8.09 -6.78 -4.43
N MET A 116 -7.86 -7.86 -5.13
CA MET A 116 -7.81 -7.94 -6.60
C MET A 116 -8.81 -8.99 -7.04
N VAL A 117 -9.72 -8.61 -7.92
CA VAL A 117 -10.80 -9.46 -8.44
C VAL A 117 -10.64 -9.67 -9.94
N LEU A 118 -11.41 -10.58 -10.51
CA LEU A 118 -11.47 -10.80 -11.95
C LEU A 118 -12.80 -10.29 -12.50
N ASP A 119 -12.73 -9.26 -13.33
CA ASP A 119 -13.86 -8.80 -14.11
C ASP A 119 -14.07 -9.75 -15.30
N MET A 120 -15.32 -10.08 -15.60
CA MET A 120 -15.69 -11.08 -16.62
C MET A 120 -14.95 -12.42 -16.51
N GLY A 121 -14.40 -12.73 -15.32
CA GLY A 121 -13.71 -13.97 -15.01
C GLY A 121 -12.23 -14.05 -15.42
N TYR A 122 -11.68 -13.06 -16.11
CA TYR A 122 -10.30 -13.11 -16.62
C TYR A 122 -9.54 -11.78 -16.63
N VAL A 123 -10.20 -10.65 -16.43
CA VAL A 123 -9.53 -9.33 -16.41
C VAL A 123 -9.33 -8.88 -14.96
N PRO A 124 -8.08 -8.69 -14.48
CA PRO A 124 -7.85 -8.15 -13.16
C PRO A 124 -8.43 -6.75 -12.96
N ALA A 125 -9.14 -6.56 -11.86
CA ALA A 125 -9.69 -5.30 -11.43
C ALA A 125 -9.47 -5.11 -9.93
N VAL A 126 -9.36 -3.86 -9.48
CA VAL A 126 -9.16 -3.56 -8.06
C VAL A 126 -10.47 -3.73 -7.30
N GLY A 127 -10.46 -4.62 -6.33
CA GLY A 127 -11.61 -4.91 -5.47
C GLY A 127 -11.73 -3.95 -4.28
N GLU A 128 -12.85 -4.04 -3.59
CA GLU A 128 -13.17 -3.17 -2.45
C GLU A 128 -12.23 -3.39 -1.24
N SER A 129 -11.76 -4.61 -1.05
CA SER A 129 -10.85 -4.98 0.05
C SER A 129 -9.39 -4.66 -0.23
N CYS A 130 -9.07 -3.93 -1.30
CA CYS A 130 -7.70 -3.51 -1.57
C CYS A 130 -7.17 -2.61 -0.45
N VAL A 131 -6.01 -2.98 0.10
CA VAL A 131 -5.36 -2.27 1.22
C VAL A 131 -4.15 -1.45 0.80
N GLY A 132 -3.78 -1.50 -0.49
CA GLY A 132 -2.66 -0.72 -1.00
C GLY A 132 -1.28 -1.27 -0.64
N CYS A 133 -1.11 -2.58 -0.46
CA CYS A 133 0.18 -3.19 -0.15
C CYS A 133 1.24 -3.00 -1.25
N GLY A 134 0.81 -2.80 -2.49
CA GLY A 134 1.66 -2.50 -3.62
C GLY A 134 2.28 -3.70 -4.32
N MET A 135 1.94 -4.92 -3.95
CA MET A 135 2.44 -6.12 -4.63
C MET A 135 2.14 -6.10 -6.12
N CYS A 136 0.94 -5.67 -6.50
CA CYS A 136 0.51 -5.56 -7.90
C CYS A 136 1.30 -4.50 -8.69
N GLU A 137 1.69 -3.41 -8.06
CA GLU A 137 2.57 -2.39 -8.66
C GLU A 137 3.98 -2.96 -8.89
N TYR A 138 4.51 -3.66 -7.90
CA TYR A 138 5.86 -4.25 -7.95
C TYR A 138 5.99 -5.31 -9.05
N VAL A 139 5.00 -6.18 -9.21
CA VAL A 139 5.08 -7.31 -10.15
C VAL A 139 4.61 -6.98 -11.56
N CYS A 140 4.04 -5.80 -11.80
CA CYS A 140 3.47 -5.45 -13.11
C CYS A 140 4.58 -5.25 -14.16
N PRO A 141 4.62 -6.06 -15.23
CA PRO A 141 5.68 -5.96 -16.24
C PRO A 141 5.59 -4.70 -17.12
N LYS A 142 4.44 -4.03 -17.10
CA LYS A 142 4.17 -2.81 -17.91
C LYS A 142 4.02 -1.54 -17.07
N ASN A 143 4.31 -1.60 -15.78
CA ASN A 143 4.08 -0.46 -14.87
C ASN A 143 2.68 0.15 -15.01
N ALA A 144 1.69 -0.72 -15.20
CA ALA A 144 0.30 -0.35 -15.42
C ALA A 144 -0.49 -0.20 -14.12
N VAL A 145 0.13 -0.47 -12.98
CA VAL A 145 -0.49 -0.37 -11.66
C VAL A 145 0.30 0.62 -10.81
N ALA A 146 -0.40 1.49 -10.12
CA ALA A 146 0.18 2.35 -9.09
C ALA A 146 -0.69 2.31 -7.83
N VAL A 147 -0.05 2.38 -6.67
CA VAL A 147 -0.77 2.52 -5.41
C VAL A 147 -0.82 3.99 -5.02
N VAL A 148 -2.04 4.48 -4.82
CA VAL A 148 -2.27 5.82 -4.30
C VAL A 148 -2.57 5.73 -2.81
N PRO A 149 -1.95 6.59 -1.98
CA PRO A 149 -2.28 6.67 -0.57
C PRO A 149 -3.76 6.97 -0.36
N ASP A 150 -4.37 6.39 0.66
CA ASP A 150 -5.75 6.67 1.00
C ASP A 150 -5.88 8.06 1.62
N VAL A 151 -6.02 9.07 0.77
CA VAL A 151 -6.26 10.46 1.19
C VAL A 151 -7.67 10.70 1.70
N GLN A 152 -8.59 9.77 1.47
CA GLN A 152 -10.00 9.92 1.87
C GLN A 152 -10.25 9.61 3.34
N LYS A 153 -9.31 8.98 4.02
CA LYS A 153 -9.32 8.91 5.49
C LYS A 153 -9.08 10.23 6.19
N LYS A 154 -8.91 11.32 5.45
CA LYS A 154 -8.80 12.69 6.00
C LYS A 154 -10.10 13.25 6.54
N GLY A 155 -11.23 12.64 6.24
CA GLY A 155 -12.53 13.07 6.74
C GLY A 155 -13.19 11.93 7.49
N GLY A 156 -12.87 11.79 8.78
CA GLY A 156 -13.48 10.78 9.62
C GLY A 156 -14.98 10.70 9.45
N LYS A 157 -15.44 9.60 8.88
CA LYS A 157 -16.66 8.95 9.33
C LYS A 157 -16.29 7.48 9.48
N ALA A 158 -16.25 7.11 10.72
CA ALA A 158 -16.27 5.73 11.12
C ALA A 158 -17.33 4.97 10.35
#